data_6e4546f407a58ddec9e3249651a5c282
#
_entry.id   6e4546f407a58ddec9e3249651a5c282
#
_cell.length_a   1.000
_cell.length_b   1.000
_cell.length_c   1.000
_cell.angle_alpha   90.00
_cell.angle_beta   90.00
_cell.angle_gamma   90.00
#
_symmetry.space_group_name_H-M   'P 1'
#
loop_
_entity.id
_entity.type
_entity.pdbx_description
1 polymer ?
#
loop_
_entity_poly.entity_id
_entity_poly.type
_entity_poly.pdbx_seq_one_letter_code
_entity_poly.pdbx_strand_id
1 'polypeptide(L)'
;MSGIVLLVLRIAMTVALYALLGWILLLMWRTLKQETLFLSARKSAPLTIELETPGEAAQVFHFMDGDVVIGRDPDCECVLNDETVSARHARLAYHHSQWWVEDLGSRNGSGLNGAPLTTPTILVHGDEVKCGKTTLRIILEGVIHPGPPTHPAQFAGQVAGEVSMNGVHPEE
;
A
#
# COMPACT_ATOMS: atom_id res chain seq x y z
N MET A 1 18.39 -40.37 -57.47
CA MET A 1 17.21 -39.63 -56.98
C MET A 1 17.13 -39.57 -55.45
N SER A 2 17.73 -40.51 -54.70
CA SER A 2 17.70 -40.58 -53.24
C SER A 2 18.39 -39.41 -52.52
N GLY A 3 19.49 -38.82 -53.06
CA GLY A 3 20.21 -37.74 -52.40
C GLY A 3 19.46 -36.41 -52.35
N ILE A 4 18.72 -36.10 -53.42
CA ILE A 4 17.91 -34.86 -53.47
C ILE A 4 16.75 -34.92 -52.47
N VAL A 5 16.11 -36.06 -52.35
CA VAL A 5 15.02 -36.29 -51.39
C VAL A 5 15.52 -36.13 -49.95
N LEU A 6 16.69 -36.73 -49.65
CA LEU A 6 17.31 -36.57 -48.32
C LEU A 6 17.69 -35.12 -48.01
N LEU A 7 18.19 -34.34 -48.98
CA LEU A 7 18.52 -32.94 -48.81
C LEU A 7 17.26 -32.10 -48.54
N VAL A 8 16.21 -32.30 -49.32
CA VAL A 8 14.93 -31.60 -49.13
C VAL A 8 14.31 -31.92 -47.74
N LEU A 9 14.36 -33.18 -47.30
CA LEU A 9 13.88 -33.57 -46.00
C LEU A 9 14.68 -32.92 -44.87
N ARG A 10 16.01 -32.83 -44.98
CA ARG A 10 16.85 -32.14 -44.02
C ARG A 10 16.53 -30.66 -43.92
N ILE A 11 16.36 -29.98 -45.04
CA ILE A 11 16.02 -28.57 -45.08
C ILE A 11 14.61 -28.37 -44.45
N ALA A 12 13.65 -29.21 -44.79
CA ALA A 12 12.31 -29.10 -44.22
C ALA A 12 12.30 -29.28 -42.70
N MET A 13 13.07 -30.25 -42.17
CA MET A 13 13.21 -30.44 -40.72
C MET A 13 13.87 -29.24 -40.01
N THR A 14 14.95 -28.69 -40.61
CA THR A 14 15.61 -27.51 -40.03
C THR A 14 14.70 -26.28 -40.01
N VAL A 15 13.97 -26.04 -41.09
CA VAL A 15 12.98 -24.95 -41.15
C VAL A 15 11.87 -25.14 -40.12
N ALA A 16 11.33 -26.35 -39.98
CA ALA A 16 10.31 -26.68 -38.98
C ALA A 16 10.82 -26.43 -37.56
N LEU A 17 12.08 -26.82 -37.26
CA LEU A 17 12.70 -26.61 -35.95
C LEU A 17 12.85 -25.11 -35.64
N TYR A 18 13.35 -24.31 -36.57
CA TYR A 18 13.49 -22.86 -36.38
C TYR A 18 12.13 -22.16 -36.26
N ALA A 19 11.14 -22.59 -37.03
CA ALA A 19 9.77 -22.08 -36.90
C ALA A 19 9.17 -22.37 -35.54
N LEU A 20 9.38 -23.59 -34.99
CA LEU A 20 8.94 -23.96 -33.64
C LEU A 20 9.64 -23.13 -32.57
N LEU A 21 10.97 -22.96 -32.66
CA LEU A 21 11.73 -22.13 -31.74
C LEU A 21 11.28 -20.65 -31.77
N GLY A 22 11.09 -20.10 -32.96
CA GLY A 22 10.55 -18.74 -33.12
C GLY A 22 9.15 -18.59 -32.52
N TRP A 23 8.28 -19.58 -32.70
CA TRP A 23 6.95 -19.60 -32.09
C TRP A 23 7.01 -19.61 -30.55
N ILE A 24 7.88 -20.44 -29.96
CA ILE A 24 8.08 -20.50 -28.50
C ILE A 24 8.61 -19.19 -27.96
N LEU A 25 9.61 -18.56 -28.63
CA LEU A 25 10.14 -17.25 -28.25
C LEU A 25 9.07 -16.15 -28.33
N LEU A 26 8.23 -16.16 -29.36
CA LEU A 26 7.12 -15.22 -29.50
C LEU A 26 6.08 -15.40 -28.38
N LEU A 27 5.76 -16.64 -28.01
CA LEU A 27 4.85 -16.94 -26.90
C LEU A 27 5.45 -16.46 -25.59
N MET A 28 6.72 -16.74 -25.33
CA MET A 28 7.42 -16.30 -24.11
C MET A 28 7.49 -14.77 -24.02
N TRP A 29 7.73 -14.09 -25.13
CA TRP A 29 7.74 -12.62 -25.18
C TRP A 29 6.35 -12.01 -24.97
N ARG A 30 5.30 -12.66 -25.48
CA ARG A 30 3.91 -12.25 -25.21
C ARG A 30 3.52 -12.39 -23.75
N THR A 31 3.90 -13.48 -23.07
CA THR A 31 3.62 -13.67 -21.64
C THR A 31 4.37 -12.66 -20.78
N LEU A 32 5.66 -12.40 -21.05
CA LEU A 32 6.44 -11.36 -20.37
C LEU A 32 5.86 -9.95 -20.57
N LYS A 33 5.40 -9.62 -21.77
CA LYS A 33 4.72 -8.33 -22.03
C LYS A 33 3.38 -8.22 -21.31
N GLN A 34 2.64 -9.29 -21.14
CA GLN A 34 1.38 -9.27 -20.41
C GLN A 34 1.59 -9.01 -18.93
N GLU A 35 2.61 -9.59 -18.31
CA GLU A 35 2.92 -9.33 -16.90
C GLU A 35 3.30 -7.86 -16.65
N THR A 36 4.09 -7.24 -17.53
CA THR A 36 4.42 -5.81 -17.40
C THR A 36 3.20 -4.90 -17.63
N LEU A 37 2.28 -5.26 -18.53
CA LEU A 37 1.04 -4.51 -18.76
C LEU A 37 0.03 -4.71 -17.61
N PHE A 38 -0.02 -5.90 -17.00
CA PHE A 38 -0.83 -6.14 -15.79
C PHE A 38 -0.29 -5.38 -14.57
N LEU A 39 1.01 -5.18 -14.47
CA LEU A 39 1.62 -4.35 -13.43
C LEU A 39 1.34 -2.85 -13.67
N SER A 40 1.31 -2.41 -14.93
CA SER A 40 1.00 -1.02 -15.29
C SER A 40 -0.51 -0.71 -15.36
N ALA A 41 -1.35 -1.71 -15.60
CA ALA A 41 -2.81 -1.58 -15.64
C ALA A 41 -3.46 -1.68 -14.24
N ARG A 42 -2.70 -1.94 -13.19
CA ARG A 42 -3.14 -1.76 -11.81
C ARG A 42 -3.25 -0.26 -11.55
N LYS A 43 -4.39 0.31 -11.95
CA LYS A 43 -4.80 1.63 -11.53
C LYS A 43 -4.81 1.61 -10.00
N SER A 44 -3.74 2.08 -9.37
CA SER A 44 -3.70 2.27 -7.93
C SER A 44 -4.86 3.19 -7.57
N ALA A 45 -5.53 2.91 -6.47
CA ALA A 45 -6.47 3.87 -5.94
C ALA A 45 -5.68 5.13 -5.57
N PRO A 46 -6.16 6.33 -5.95
CA PRO A 46 -5.47 7.56 -5.61
C PRO A 46 -5.28 7.64 -4.09
N LEU A 47 -4.07 7.98 -3.69
CA LEU A 47 -3.66 8.16 -2.31
C LEU A 47 -3.42 9.64 -2.06
N THR A 48 -4.10 10.20 -1.09
CA THR A 48 -3.84 11.54 -0.58
C THR A 48 -3.27 11.41 0.82
N ILE A 49 -2.17 12.12 1.07
CA ILE A 49 -1.50 12.17 2.37
C ILE A 49 -1.60 13.60 2.88
N GLU A 50 -2.22 13.79 4.02
CA GLU A 50 -2.17 15.04 4.77
C GLU A 50 -1.05 14.95 5.80
N LEU A 51 -0.11 15.88 5.72
CA LEU A 51 1.04 15.98 6.59
C LEU A 51 0.74 16.95 7.72
N GLU A 52 0.79 16.47 8.96
CA GLU A 52 0.70 17.29 10.15
C GLU A 52 2.06 17.32 10.85
N THR A 53 2.78 18.44 10.70
CA THR A 53 4.04 18.69 11.42
C THR A 53 3.79 19.75 12.48
N PRO A 54 4.22 19.56 13.73
CA PRO A 54 4.07 20.58 14.76
C PRO A 54 4.75 21.90 14.38
N GLY A 55 3.96 22.96 14.27
CA GLY A 55 4.46 24.31 13.96
C GLY A 55 4.53 24.68 12.48
N GLU A 56 4.12 23.82 11.57
CA GLU A 56 4.03 24.09 10.13
C GLU A 56 2.57 24.01 9.65
N ALA A 57 2.29 24.62 8.50
CA ALA A 57 1.00 24.49 7.86
C ALA A 57 0.82 23.06 7.32
N ALA A 58 -0.39 22.54 7.41
CA ALA A 58 -0.71 21.23 6.84
C ALA A 58 -0.38 21.20 5.35
N GLN A 59 0.38 20.19 4.93
CA GLN A 59 0.73 19.97 3.53
C GLN A 59 -0.04 18.76 3.01
N VAL A 60 -0.47 18.82 1.76
CA VAL A 60 -1.24 17.75 1.14
C VAL A 60 -0.50 17.27 -0.10
N PHE A 61 -0.27 15.96 -0.16
CA PHE A 61 0.36 15.27 -1.27
C PHE A 61 -0.63 14.33 -1.94
N HIS A 62 -0.66 14.33 -3.27
CA HIS A 62 -1.50 13.46 -4.07
C HIS A 62 -0.65 12.50 -4.90
N PHE A 63 -0.86 11.21 -4.73
CA PHE A 63 -0.17 10.17 -5.48
C PHE A 63 -1.19 9.37 -6.29
N MET A 64 -0.92 9.20 -7.59
CA MET A 64 -1.82 8.51 -8.51
C MET A 64 -1.40 7.07 -8.78
N ASP A 65 -0.08 6.79 -8.70
CA ASP A 65 0.51 5.50 -9.05
C ASP A 65 1.80 5.24 -8.29
N GLY A 66 2.12 3.95 -8.12
CA GLY A 66 3.42 3.47 -7.69
C GLY A 66 3.59 3.30 -6.19
N ASP A 67 4.82 3.03 -5.83
CA ASP A 67 5.28 2.98 -4.45
C ASP A 67 5.68 4.40 -4.03
N VAL A 68 5.29 4.82 -2.83
CA VAL A 68 5.62 6.11 -2.25
C VAL A 68 6.60 5.90 -1.11
N VAL A 69 7.84 6.30 -1.29
CA VAL A 69 8.83 6.30 -0.21
C VAL A 69 8.75 7.61 0.56
N ILE A 70 8.66 7.49 1.86
CA ILE A 70 8.58 8.58 2.82
C ILE A 70 9.93 8.68 3.53
N GLY A 71 10.51 9.86 3.58
CA GLY A 71 11.79 10.04 4.24
C GLY A 71 12.30 11.47 4.18
N ARG A 72 13.50 11.69 4.73
CA ARG A 72 14.15 12.99 4.72
C ARG A 72 15.00 13.22 3.46
N ASP A 73 15.29 12.15 2.70
CA ASP A 73 16.06 12.26 1.47
C ASP A 73 15.24 13.01 0.41
N PRO A 74 15.81 14.02 -0.29
CA PRO A 74 15.13 14.72 -1.38
C PRO A 74 14.74 13.81 -2.56
N ASP A 75 15.32 12.62 -2.66
CA ASP A 75 14.95 11.62 -3.67
C ASP A 75 13.70 10.79 -3.29
N CYS A 76 13.11 11.03 -2.11
CA CYS A 76 11.85 10.40 -1.71
C CYS A 76 10.65 11.08 -2.39
N GLU A 77 9.59 10.30 -2.69
CA GLU A 77 8.33 10.82 -3.25
C GLU A 77 7.59 11.72 -2.23
N CYS A 78 7.71 11.42 -0.93
CA CYS A 78 7.19 12.24 0.16
C CYS A 78 8.33 12.65 1.08
N VAL A 79 8.82 13.87 0.88
CA VAL A 79 9.96 14.41 1.64
C VAL A 79 9.45 15.04 2.93
N LEU A 80 10.00 14.57 4.07
CA LEU A 80 9.71 15.11 5.40
C LEU A 80 10.90 15.89 5.92
N ASN A 81 10.68 17.17 6.25
CA ASN A 81 11.71 18.02 6.84
C ASN A 81 11.77 17.85 8.37
N ASP A 82 12.01 16.61 8.83
CA ASP A 82 12.13 16.26 10.24
C ASP A 82 13.43 15.47 10.47
N GLU A 83 14.31 16.00 11.34
CA GLU A 83 15.59 15.35 11.66
C GLU A 83 15.44 14.00 12.34
N THR A 84 14.28 13.71 12.92
CA THR A 84 13.98 12.42 13.55
C THR A 84 13.55 11.36 12.55
N VAL A 85 13.31 11.75 11.28
CA VAL A 85 12.98 10.85 10.18
C VAL A 85 14.26 10.37 9.50
N SER A 86 14.34 9.08 9.18
CA SER A 86 15.45 8.49 8.42
C SER A 86 15.44 8.97 6.96
N ALA A 87 16.58 8.88 6.25
CA ALA A 87 16.68 9.24 4.84
C ALA A 87 15.58 8.56 4.01
N ARG A 88 15.41 7.26 4.20
CA ARG A 88 14.26 6.47 3.73
C ARG A 88 13.67 5.84 4.99
N HIS A 89 12.46 6.23 5.36
CA HIS A 89 11.88 5.86 6.65
C HIS A 89 10.82 4.77 6.52
N ALA A 90 9.86 5.00 5.68
CA ALA A 90 8.76 4.09 5.43
C ALA A 90 8.41 4.04 3.94
N ARG A 91 7.70 3.01 3.51
CA ARG A 91 7.18 2.86 2.15
C ARG A 91 5.69 2.58 2.19
N LEU A 92 4.96 3.27 1.34
CA LEU A 92 3.58 2.95 1.01
C LEU A 92 3.57 2.25 -0.34
N ALA A 93 2.96 1.08 -0.43
CA ALA A 93 2.92 0.28 -1.64
C ALA A 93 1.51 -0.22 -1.92
N TYR A 94 1.09 -0.18 -3.20
CA TYR A 94 -0.23 -0.66 -3.60
C TYR A 94 -0.16 -2.10 -4.10
N HIS A 95 -0.66 -3.05 -3.30
CA HIS A 95 -0.68 -4.48 -3.62
C HIS A 95 -2.05 -5.08 -3.34
N HIS A 96 -2.46 -6.02 -4.17
CA HIS A 96 -3.72 -6.76 -4.01
C HIS A 96 -4.95 -5.85 -3.83
N SER A 97 -4.98 -4.72 -4.56
CA SER A 97 -6.04 -3.71 -4.49
C SER A 97 -6.14 -3.00 -3.14
N GLN A 98 -5.05 -2.96 -2.37
CA GLN A 98 -4.96 -2.31 -1.07
C GLN A 98 -3.63 -1.57 -0.94
N TRP A 99 -3.64 -0.47 -0.20
CA TRP A 99 -2.43 0.22 0.22
C TRP A 99 -1.84 -0.45 1.45
N TRP A 100 -0.54 -0.60 1.44
CA TRP A 100 0.24 -1.17 2.53
C TRP A 100 1.27 -0.17 3.00
N VAL A 101 1.57 -0.17 4.28
CA VAL A 101 2.68 0.58 4.87
C VAL A 101 3.69 -0.40 5.46
N GLU A 102 4.97 -0.12 5.24
CA GLU A 102 6.08 -0.85 5.86
C GLU A 102 7.17 0.12 6.33
N ASP A 103 7.81 -0.20 7.44
CA ASP A 103 9.00 0.48 7.93
C ASP A 103 10.24 -0.03 7.20
N LEU A 104 11.07 0.86 6.69
CA LEU A 104 12.29 0.50 5.94
C LEU A 104 13.52 0.34 6.86
N GLY A 105 13.34 -0.08 8.09
CA GLY A 105 14.40 -0.17 9.09
C GLY A 105 14.78 1.23 9.61
N SER A 106 13.80 2.05 9.87
CA SER A 106 14.00 3.41 10.34
C SER A 106 14.66 3.43 11.72
N ARG A 107 15.42 4.51 12.04
CA ARG A 107 16.14 4.63 13.30
C ARG A 107 15.22 4.72 14.51
N ASN A 108 14.11 5.44 14.37
CA ASN A 108 13.18 5.71 15.45
C ASN A 108 11.91 4.85 15.38
N GLY A 109 11.78 4.01 14.37
CA GLY A 109 10.58 3.22 14.10
C GLY A 109 9.43 4.05 13.55
N SER A 110 8.52 3.37 12.87
CA SER A 110 7.24 3.92 12.41
C SER A 110 6.11 3.48 13.32
N GLY A 111 5.03 4.25 13.37
CA GLY A 111 3.81 3.90 14.10
C GLY A 111 2.58 3.95 13.19
N LEU A 112 1.59 3.14 13.47
CA LEU A 112 0.28 3.17 12.82
C LEU A 112 -0.80 3.27 13.89
N ASN A 113 -1.61 4.33 13.87
CA ASN A 113 -2.68 4.58 14.83
C ASN A 113 -2.24 4.48 16.30
N GLY A 114 -1.03 4.97 16.60
CA GLY A 114 -0.44 4.93 17.94
C GLY A 114 0.23 3.62 18.34
N ALA A 115 0.15 2.56 17.53
CA ALA A 115 0.86 1.30 17.73
C ALA A 115 2.15 1.25 16.90
N PRO A 116 3.23 0.60 17.38
CA PRO A 116 4.46 0.44 16.60
C PRO A 116 4.22 -0.44 15.36
N LEU A 117 4.72 0.00 14.21
CA LEU A 117 4.65 -0.73 12.95
C LEU A 117 5.86 -1.68 12.85
N THR A 118 5.64 -2.97 13.10
CA THR A 118 6.70 -3.99 13.08
C THR A 118 6.65 -4.90 11.86
N THR A 119 5.52 -4.93 11.16
CA THR A 119 5.30 -5.72 9.95
C THR A 119 4.51 -4.91 8.94
N PRO A 120 4.64 -5.20 7.62
CA PRO A 120 3.81 -4.57 6.63
C PRO A 120 2.32 -4.71 6.96
N THR A 121 1.60 -3.60 6.98
CA THR A 121 0.20 -3.54 7.41
C THR A 121 -0.65 -2.82 6.37
N ILE A 122 -1.90 -3.26 6.20
CA ILE A 122 -2.86 -2.65 5.28
C ILE A 122 -3.30 -1.30 5.84
N LEU A 123 -3.34 -0.29 4.97
CA LEU A 123 -3.85 1.03 5.28
C LEU A 123 -5.33 1.14 4.92
N VAL A 124 -6.08 1.82 5.77
CA VAL A 124 -7.45 2.21 5.53
C VAL A 124 -7.60 3.74 5.55
N HIS A 125 -8.72 4.23 5.02
CA HIS A 125 -9.00 5.66 5.04
C HIS A 125 -9.07 6.19 6.47
N GLY A 126 -8.34 7.27 6.74
CA GLY A 126 -8.27 7.91 8.05
C GLY A 126 -7.15 7.38 8.96
N ASP A 127 -6.37 6.40 8.51
CA ASP A 127 -5.22 5.92 9.28
C ASP A 127 -4.16 7.02 9.47
N GLU A 128 -3.50 6.99 10.62
CA GLU A 128 -2.42 7.89 10.99
C GLU A 128 -1.09 7.12 11.05
N VAL A 129 -0.21 7.42 10.09
CA VAL A 129 1.15 6.89 10.06
C VAL A 129 2.09 7.90 10.69
N LYS A 130 2.77 7.50 11.75
CA LYS A 130 3.75 8.34 12.45
C LYS A 130 5.15 7.98 12.01
N CYS A 131 5.89 9.00 11.52
CA CYS A 131 7.30 8.90 11.17
C CYS A 131 8.06 9.98 11.95
N GLY A 132 8.85 9.57 12.96
CA GLY A 132 9.51 10.52 13.84
C GLY A 132 8.52 11.37 14.64
N LYS A 133 8.60 12.72 14.48
CA LYS A 133 7.65 13.68 15.07
C LYS A 133 6.48 14.02 14.16
N THR A 134 6.55 13.64 12.91
CA THR A 134 5.58 13.95 11.88
C THR A 134 4.50 12.90 11.80
N THR A 135 3.24 13.30 11.69
CA THR A 135 2.08 12.43 11.50
C THR A 135 1.51 12.62 10.09
N LEU A 136 1.27 11.52 9.42
CA LEU A 136 0.73 11.44 8.07
C LEU A 136 -0.67 10.86 8.17
N ARG A 137 -1.69 11.62 7.79
CA ARG A 137 -3.07 11.13 7.70
C ARG A 137 -3.32 10.61 6.30
N ILE A 138 -3.80 9.39 6.20
CA ILE A 138 -4.05 8.68 4.95
C ILE A 138 -5.49 8.90 4.50
N ILE A 139 -5.66 9.45 3.30
CA ILE A 139 -6.97 9.65 2.67
C ILE A 139 -7.01 8.81 1.41
N LEU A 140 -7.82 7.76 1.41
CA LEU A 140 -8.04 6.88 0.26
C LEU A 140 -9.35 7.27 -0.41
N GLU A 141 -9.29 7.75 -1.66
CA GLU A 141 -10.48 8.07 -2.44
C GLU A 141 -10.98 6.82 -3.18
N GLY A 142 -12.27 6.52 -3.04
CA GLY A 142 -12.95 5.49 -3.84
C GLY A 142 -12.97 4.08 -3.26
N VAL A 143 -12.48 3.84 -2.06
CA VAL A 143 -12.64 2.56 -1.37
C VAL A 143 -13.73 2.71 -0.32
N ILE A 144 -14.97 2.29 -0.66
CA ILE A 144 -16.02 2.08 0.34
C ILE A 144 -15.60 0.85 1.15
N HIS A 145 -14.83 1.06 2.20
CA HIS A 145 -14.62 0.01 3.21
C HIS A 145 -15.79 0.06 4.19
N PRO A 146 -16.38 -1.08 4.53
CA PRO A 146 -17.21 -1.14 5.73
C PRO A 146 -16.31 -0.70 6.90
N GLY A 147 -16.80 0.27 7.66
CA GLY A 147 -16.06 0.98 8.70
C GLY A 147 -15.24 0.08 9.63
N PRO A 148 -14.24 0.64 10.33
CA PRO A 148 -13.35 -0.10 11.18
C PRO A 148 -14.14 -0.92 12.19
N PRO A 149 -13.68 -2.12 12.57
CA PRO A 149 -14.24 -2.81 13.69
C PRO A 149 -14.12 -1.88 14.91
N THR A 150 -15.24 -1.38 15.38
CA THR A 150 -15.33 -0.61 16.61
C THR A 150 -14.64 -1.40 17.71
N HIS A 151 -13.48 -0.93 18.14
CA HIS A 151 -12.79 -1.46 19.31
C HIS A 151 -13.78 -1.46 20.50
N PRO A 152 -13.97 -2.58 21.22
CA PRO A 152 -14.92 -2.66 22.33
C PRO A 152 -14.48 -1.90 23.58
N ALA A 153 -13.49 -1.02 23.51
CA ALA A 153 -12.95 -0.32 24.66
C ALA A 153 -13.62 1.01 25.03
N GLN A 154 -14.63 1.49 24.26
CA GLN A 154 -15.30 2.75 24.57
C GLN A 154 -16.67 2.63 25.24
N PHE A 155 -17.13 1.42 25.54
CA PHE A 155 -18.43 1.23 26.24
C PHE A 155 -18.33 0.97 27.74
N ALA A 156 -17.14 1.03 28.35
CA ALA A 156 -16.97 0.80 29.80
C ALA A 156 -17.16 2.05 30.67
N GLY A 157 -17.50 3.20 30.10
CA GLY A 157 -17.55 4.48 30.83
C GLY A 157 -18.94 5.11 31.04
N GLN A 158 -20.03 4.51 30.56
CA GLN A 158 -21.31 5.24 30.49
C GLN A 158 -22.51 4.58 31.19
N VAL A 159 -22.29 3.62 32.08
CA VAL A 159 -23.37 2.95 32.85
C VAL A 159 -23.18 3.10 34.35
N ALA A 160 -22.54 4.17 34.81
CA ALA A 160 -22.47 4.47 36.25
C ALA A 160 -22.93 5.90 36.52
N GLY A 161 -24.20 6.15 36.39
CA GLY A 161 -24.70 7.47 36.73
C GLY A 161 -26.14 7.74 36.36
N GLU A 162 -27.09 6.88 36.77
CA GLU A 162 -28.50 7.33 36.94
C GLU A 162 -29.28 6.28 37.71
N VAL A 163 -29.01 6.17 38.98
CA VAL A 163 -30.02 5.72 39.96
C VAL A 163 -30.32 6.90 40.84
N SER A 164 -31.20 7.76 40.36
CA SER A 164 -31.88 8.77 41.19
C SER A 164 -32.88 8.06 42.08
N MET A 165 -32.60 8.09 43.36
CA MET A 165 -33.57 7.75 44.40
C MET A 165 -34.74 8.72 44.33
N ASN A 166 -35.86 8.23 43.89
CA ASN A 166 -37.12 8.92 44.11
C ASN A 166 -37.67 8.45 45.46
N GLY A 167 -37.81 9.41 46.37
CA GLY A 167 -38.26 9.23 47.72
C GLY A 167 -39.67 8.68 47.82
N VAL A 168 -39.83 7.77 48.74
CA VAL A 168 -41.11 7.39 49.29
C VAL A 168 -41.19 8.00 50.67
N HIS A 169 -42.07 8.98 50.84
CA HIS A 169 -42.59 9.37 52.13
C HIS A 169 -43.53 8.27 52.63
N PRO A 170 -43.48 7.91 53.91
CA PRO A 170 -44.67 7.43 54.63
C PRO A 170 -45.23 8.55 55.48
N GLU A 171 -46.50 8.81 55.27
CA GLU A 171 -47.32 9.47 56.26
C GLU A 171 -47.62 8.48 57.43
N GLU A 172 -47.52 8.91 58.60
CA GLU A 172 -48.14 8.96 59.88
C GLU A 172 -47.20 8.91 61.04
#